data_660a09c59e745a8cba595b944574315f
#
_entry.id   660a09c59e745a8cba595b944574315f
#
_cell.length_a   1.000
_cell.length_b   1.000
_cell.length_c   1.000
_cell.angle_alpha   90.00
_cell.angle_beta   90.00
_cell.angle_gamma   90.00
#
_symmetry.space_group_name_H-M   'P 1'
#
loop_
_entity.id
_entity.type
_entity.pdbx_description
1 polymer ?
#
loop_
_entity_poly.entity_id
_entity_poly.type
_entity_poly.pdbx_seq_one_letter_code
_entity_poly.pdbx_strand_id
1 'polypeptide(L)'
;MKMMTGVIPKETMEISEILASDLYGQMISVNGAVHTVRDMGEVAFVVLRKREGLLQCVYEEGVTAIDLKELKEGAAIEVSGVLNKEERAPGGFEIRMKEVKILSEPAESLPLPIAKWKMNTSLEARLNHRAVALRNIRERATFRIQEGIVRGFRDFLYSQGFTEIHTPKLGAKSAEGGANLFKLEYFHRPAILQQSPQFYKQMMVGVFDRVF
;
A
#
# COMPACT_ATOMS: atom_id res chain seq x y z
N MET A 1 -20.78 -3.03 -19.04
CA MET A 1 -19.85 -3.41 -17.97
C MET A 1 -20.38 -4.69 -17.32
N LYS A 2 -19.69 -5.81 -17.49
CA LYS A 2 -20.14 -7.09 -16.92
C LYS A 2 -19.75 -7.08 -15.44
N MET A 3 -20.72 -7.06 -14.54
CA MET A 3 -20.43 -7.22 -13.10
C MET A 3 -19.85 -8.61 -12.87
N MET A 4 -18.66 -8.65 -12.25
CA MET A 4 -18.08 -9.91 -11.79
C MET A 4 -18.87 -10.38 -10.58
N THR A 5 -19.58 -11.49 -10.75
CA THR A 5 -20.31 -12.14 -9.66
C THR A 5 -19.54 -13.40 -9.27
N GLY A 6 -19.13 -13.49 -7.99
CA GLY A 6 -18.45 -14.65 -7.43
C GLY A 6 -17.05 -14.34 -6.90
N VAL A 7 -16.52 -15.25 -6.09
CA VAL A 7 -15.15 -15.22 -5.59
C VAL A 7 -14.24 -15.80 -6.67
N ILE A 8 -13.29 -15.00 -7.16
CA ILE A 8 -12.23 -15.49 -8.06
C ILE A 8 -11.19 -16.17 -7.19
N PRO A 9 -10.86 -17.44 -7.40
CA PRO A 9 -9.79 -18.12 -6.70
C PRO A 9 -8.48 -17.37 -6.91
N LYS A 10 -7.74 -17.11 -5.82
CA LYS A 10 -6.42 -16.52 -5.87
C LYS A 10 -5.40 -17.66 -5.92
N GLU A 11 -4.72 -17.78 -7.04
CA GLU A 11 -3.69 -18.81 -7.26
C GLU A 11 -2.29 -18.36 -6.80
N THR A 12 -2.08 -17.05 -6.61
CA THR A 12 -0.79 -16.46 -6.25
C THR A 12 -0.68 -16.21 -4.75
N MET A 13 0.51 -16.48 -4.18
CA MET A 13 0.78 -16.32 -2.75
C MET A 13 1.18 -14.88 -2.37
N GLU A 14 0.80 -14.46 -1.16
CA GLU A 14 1.32 -13.27 -0.51
C GLU A 14 2.59 -13.57 0.30
N ILE A 15 3.35 -12.52 0.67
CA ILE A 15 4.58 -12.67 1.47
C ILE A 15 4.29 -13.37 2.81
N SER A 16 3.21 -13.00 3.49
CA SER A 16 2.79 -13.61 4.76
C SER A 16 2.44 -15.10 4.61
N GLU A 17 1.82 -15.47 3.50
CA GLU A 17 1.49 -16.87 3.19
C GLU A 17 2.76 -17.69 2.93
N ILE A 18 3.74 -17.12 2.21
CA ILE A 18 5.04 -17.76 1.98
C ILE A 18 5.78 -17.96 3.30
N LEU A 19 5.85 -16.93 4.15
CA LEU A 19 6.53 -17.01 5.45
C LEU A 19 5.88 -18.02 6.42
N ALA A 20 4.58 -18.23 6.29
CA ALA A 20 3.84 -19.22 7.10
C ALA A 20 3.89 -20.63 6.53
N SER A 21 4.45 -20.81 5.32
CA SER A 21 4.51 -22.09 4.61
C SER A 21 5.85 -22.79 4.81
N ASP A 22 5.89 -24.10 4.54
CA ASP A 22 7.13 -24.88 4.42
C ASP A 22 7.31 -25.38 2.97
N LEU A 23 7.16 -24.46 2.01
CA LEU A 23 7.20 -24.76 0.58
C LEU A 23 8.60 -24.56 -0.04
N TYR A 24 9.64 -24.48 0.76
CA TYR A 24 11.01 -24.36 0.24
C TYR A 24 11.38 -25.54 -0.66
N GLY A 25 11.97 -25.22 -1.80
CA GLY A 25 12.28 -26.20 -2.85
C GLY A 25 11.11 -26.52 -3.78
N GLN A 26 9.91 -26.02 -3.51
CA GLN A 26 8.73 -26.27 -4.32
C GLN A 26 8.41 -25.08 -5.27
N MET A 27 7.66 -25.40 -6.32
CA MET A 27 7.13 -24.41 -7.25
C MET A 27 5.99 -23.65 -6.59
N ILE A 28 6.08 -22.31 -6.61
CA ILE A 28 5.01 -21.42 -6.18
C ILE A 28 4.75 -20.36 -7.24
N SER A 29 3.59 -19.74 -7.19
CA SER A 29 3.24 -18.60 -8.02
C SER A 29 3.01 -17.36 -7.18
N VAL A 30 3.54 -16.22 -7.63
CA VAL A 30 3.39 -14.90 -7.01
C VAL A 30 3.08 -13.87 -8.08
N ASN A 31 2.38 -12.80 -7.71
CA ASN A 31 2.22 -11.65 -8.57
C ASN A 31 2.69 -10.37 -7.88
N GLY A 32 3.00 -9.35 -8.65
CA GLY A 32 3.40 -8.05 -8.13
C GLY A 32 3.76 -7.08 -9.23
N ALA A 33 3.99 -5.84 -8.83
CA ALA A 33 4.53 -4.84 -9.76
C ALA A 33 6.07 -4.86 -9.71
N VAL A 34 6.71 -4.90 -10.86
CA VAL A 34 8.16 -4.78 -10.97
C VAL A 34 8.61 -3.44 -10.35
N HIS A 35 9.33 -3.53 -9.26
CA HIS A 35 9.82 -2.37 -8.52
C HIS A 35 11.17 -1.89 -9.03
N THR A 36 12.05 -2.85 -9.31
CA THR A 36 13.35 -2.62 -9.98
C THR A 36 13.86 -3.91 -10.57
N VAL A 37 14.68 -3.77 -11.60
CA VAL A 37 15.47 -4.85 -12.21
C VAL A 37 16.93 -4.51 -12.05
N ARG A 38 17.72 -5.44 -11.50
CA ARG A 38 19.18 -5.32 -11.35
C ARG A 38 19.83 -6.39 -12.20
N ASP A 39 20.26 -6.00 -13.38
CA ASP A 39 20.95 -6.86 -14.32
C ASP A 39 22.42 -7.04 -13.88
N MET A 40 22.86 -8.29 -13.73
CA MET A 40 24.20 -8.67 -13.37
C MET A 40 24.86 -9.56 -14.46
N GLY A 41 24.31 -9.56 -15.67
CA GLY A 41 24.70 -10.41 -16.78
C GLY A 41 23.85 -11.67 -16.89
N GLU A 42 24.42 -12.85 -16.69
CA GLU A 42 23.70 -14.13 -16.78
C GLU A 42 22.57 -14.27 -15.75
N VAL A 43 22.64 -13.50 -14.67
CA VAL A 43 21.64 -13.47 -13.58
C VAL A 43 21.14 -12.03 -13.40
N ALA A 44 19.86 -11.87 -13.16
CA ALA A 44 19.28 -10.59 -12.75
C ALA A 44 18.35 -10.75 -11.54
N PHE A 45 18.29 -9.70 -10.72
CA PHE A 45 17.34 -9.63 -9.61
C PHE A 45 16.15 -8.77 -9.98
N VAL A 46 14.99 -9.38 -10.07
CA VAL A 46 13.71 -8.73 -10.32
C VAL A 46 13.00 -8.58 -8.97
N VAL A 47 12.90 -7.36 -8.49
CA VAL A 47 12.24 -7.10 -7.21
C VAL A 47 10.78 -6.72 -7.47
N LEU A 48 9.87 -7.50 -6.93
CA LEU A 48 8.43 -7.25 -7.00
C LEU A 48 7.98 -6.45 -5.78
N ARG A 49 7.16 -5.43 -6.01
CA ARG A 49 6.45 -4.71 -4.96
C ARG A 49 5.08 -5.32 -4.78
N LYS A 50 4.84 -5.84 -3.59
CA LYS A 50 3.56 -6.34 -3.11
C LYS A 50 2.95 -5.40 -2.05
N ARG A 51 1.72 -5.69 -1.62
CA ARG A 51 1.05 -4.96 -0.54
C ARG A 51 1.88 -4.99 0.75
N GLU A 52 2.45 -6.13 1.08
CA GLU A 52 3.14 -6.38 2.35
C GLU A 52 4.60 -5.94 2.34
N GLY A 53 5.24 -5.88 1.18
CA GLY A 53 6.66 -5.54 1.10
C GLY A 53 7.25 -5.71 -0.29
N LEU A 54 8.55 -5.97 -0.30
CA LEU A 54 9.31 -6.31 -1.49
C LEU A 54 9.62 -7.81 -1.48
N LEU A 55 9.56 -8.43 -2.65
CA LEU A 55 9.87 -9.81 -2.89
C LEU A 55 10.94 -9.91 -3.97
N GLN A 56 12.04 -10.58 -3.70
CA GLN A 56 13.10 -10.81 -4.67
C GLN A 56 12.79 -12.04 -5.51
N CYS A 57 12.90 -11.89 -6.82
CA CYS A 57 12.89 -12.99 -7.78
C CYS A 57 14.24 -13.00 -8.51
N VAL A 58 14.76 -14.17 -8.78
CA VAL A 58 16.03 -14.39 -9.51
C VAL A 58 15.70 -14.83 -10.92
N TYR A 59 16.11 -14.01 -11.87
CA TYR A 59 16.10 -14.33 -13.29
C TYR A 59 17.44 -14.98 -13.67
N GLU A 60 17.39 -16.03 -14.45
CA GLU A 60 18.56 -16.72 -15.03
C GLU A 60 18.37 -16.80 -16.53
N GLU A 61 19.35 -16.33 -17.30
CA GLU A 61 19.32 -16.37 -18.76
C GLU A 61 19.31 -17.85 -19.24
N GLY A 62 18.47 -18.14 -20.23
CA GLY A 62 18.28 -19.50 -20.76
C GLY A 62 17.45 -20.44 -19.88
N VAL A 63 17.08 -20.02 -18.65
CA VAL A 63 16.27 -20.80 -17.70
C VAL A 63 14.88 -20.17 -17.52
N THR A 64 14.83 -18.86 -17.40
CA THR A 64 13.57 -18.10 -17.26
C THR A 64 12.94 -17.92 -18.65
N ALA A 65 11.68 -18.27 -18.79
CA ALA A 65 10.97 -18.30 -20.07
C ALA A 65 10.47 -16.90 -20.53
N ILE A 66 11.35 -15.89 -20.49
CA ILE A 66 11.10 -14.53 -20.99
C ILE A 66 12.46 -13.82 -21.21
N ASP A 67 12.53 -12.85 -22.11
CA ASP A 67 13.70 -11.95 -22.21
C ASP A 67 13.66 -10.93 -21.05
N LEU A 68 14.78 -10.72 -20.38
CA LEU A 68 14.89 -9.72 -19.30
C LEU A 68 14.47 -8.32 -19.73
N LYS A 69 14.69 -7.96 -20.99
CA LYS A 69 14.33 -6.65 -21.56
C LYS A 69 12.81 -6.40 -21.60
N GLU A 70 12.01 -7.45 -21.53
CA GLU A 70 10.56 -7.35 -21.47
C GLU A 70 10.06 -6.96 -20.07
N LEU A 71 10.90 -7.17 -19.03
CA LEU A 71 10.56 -6.92 -17.63
C LEU A 71 10.78 -5.43 -17.27
N LYS A 72 9.85 -4.58 -17.65
CA LYS A 72 9.91 -3.13 -17.41
C LYS A 72 9.52 -2.77 -15.97
N GLU A 73 10.25 -1.84 -15.35
CA GLU A 73 9.85 -1.28 -14.05
C GLU A 73 8.43 -0.68 -14.12
N GLY A 74 7.59 -1.04 -13.18
CA GLY A 74 6.17 -0.64 -13.15
C GLY A 74 5.21 -1.64 -13.82
N ALA A 75 5.70 -2.61 -14.60
CA ALA A 75 4.87 -3.68 -15.13
C ALA A 75 4.25 -4.51 -13.99
N ALA A 76 3.02 -4.95 -14.17
CA ALA A 76 2.43 -5.98 -13.31
C ALA A 76 2.71 -7.36 -13.94
N ILE A 77 3.31 -8.25 -13.17
CA ILE A 77 3.68 -9.60 -13.63
C ILE A 77 3.24 -10.65 -12.63
N GLU A 78 3.06 -11.85 -13.14
CA GLU A 78 2.95 -13.09 -12.38
C GLU A 78 4.18 -13.93 -12.65
N VAL A 79 4.78 -14.45 -11.60
CA VAL A 79 6.00 -15.25 -11.64
C VAL A 79 5.72 -16.61 -11.03
N SER A 80 6.02 -17.67 -11.75
CA SER A 80 6.08 -19.03 -11.23
C SER A 80 7.55 -19.47 -11.14
N GLY A 81 7.93 -20.02 -10.00
CA GLY A 81 9.31 -20.39 -9.74
C GLY A 81 9.51 -21.16 -8.45
N VAL A 82 10.74 -21.59 -8.22
CA VAL A 82 11.11 -22.36 -7.02
C VAL A 82 11.43 -21.42 -5.86
N LEU A 83 10.77 -21.66 -4.73
CA LEU A 83 11.02 -20.90 -3.48
C LEU A 83 12.31 -21.38 -2.81
N ASN A 84 13.25 -20.49 -2.58
CA ASN A 84 14.53 -20.78 -1.93
C ASN A 84 14.74 -19.89 -0.68
N LYS A 85 15.45 -20.42 0.30
CA LYS A 85 15.99 -19.63 1.41
C LYS A 85 17.19 -18.81 0.92
N GLU A 86 17.19 -17.51 1.18
CA GLU A 86 18.30 -16.59 0.89
C GLU A 86 18.30 -15.45 1.91
N GLU A 87 19.19 -15.52 2.88
CA GLU A 87 19.24 -14.58 4.01
C GLU A 87 19.48 -13.12 3.59
N ARG A 88 20.13 -12.90 2.44
CA ARG A 88 20.38 -11.56 1.91
C ARG A 88 19.19 -10.97 1.16
N ALA A 89 18.21 -11.81 0.80
CA ALA A 89 17.01 -11.36 0.14
C ALA A 89 16.03 -10.71 1.14
N PRO A 90 15.19 -9.75 0.71
CA PRO A 90 14.14 -9.20 1.54
C PRO A 90 13.20 -10.30 2.06
N GLY A 91 13.10 -10.44 3.38
CA GLY A 91 12.28 -11.49 4.01
C GLY A 91 12.97 -12.82 4.21
N GLY A 92 14.26 -12.97 3.81
CA GLY A 92 15.03 -14.19 4.01
C GLY A 92 14.77 -15.29 2.97
N PHE A 93 14.13 -14.96 1.85
CA PHE A 93 13.83 -15.90 0.77
C PHE A 93 13.77 -15.21 -0.59
N GLU A 94 13.86 -15.99 -1.64
CA GLU A 94 13.77 -15.56 -3.02
C GLU A 94 13.04 -16.61 -3.87
N ILE A 95 12.58 -16.21 -5.05
CA ILE A 95 11.97 -17.11 -6.02
C ILE A 95 12.85 -17.20 -7.25
N ARG A 96 13.37 -18.39 -7.57
CA ARG A 96 14.06 -18.66 -8.83
C ARG A 96 13.03 -18.80 -9.93
N MET A 97 12.98 -17.82 -10.81
CA MET A 97 11.96 -17.69 -11.85
C MET A 97 12.09 -18.81 -12.88
N LYS A 98 10.95 -19.39 -13.27
CA LYS A 98 10.84 -20.33 -14.38
C LYS A 98 9.94 -19.76 -15.47
N GLU A 99 8.76 -19.31 -15.09
CA GLU A 99 7.78 -18.76 -16.00
C GLU A 99 7.37 -17.37 -15.53
N VAL A 100 7.11 -16.49 -16.49
CA VAL A 100 6.64 -15.13 -16.25
C VAL A 100 5.50 -14.82 -17.20
N LYS A 101 4.43 -14.26 -16.64
CA LYS A 101 3.31 -13.74 -17.39
C LYS A 101 3.20 -12.24 -17.15
N ILE A 102 3.30 -11.45 -18.20
CA ILE A 102 3.04 -10.01 -18.12
C ILE A 102 1.53 -9.82 -18.07
N LEU A 103 1.05 -9.23 -16.96
CA LEU A 103 -0.37 -8.93 -16.75
C LEU A 103 -0.73 -7.55 -17.26
N SER A 104 0.19 -6.60 -17.15
CA SER A 104 0.04 -5.22 -17.64
C SER A 104 1.41 -4.56 -17.78
N GLU A 105 1.62 -3.86 -18.87
CA GLU A 105 2.80 -3.03 -19.10
C GLU A 105 2.54 -1.57 -18.72
N PRO A 106 3.57 -0.83 -18.27
CA PRO A 106 3.46 0.61 -18.12
C PRO A 106 3.42 1.28 -19.50
N ALA A 107 2.58 2.31 -19.66
CA ALA A 107 2.53 3.07 -20.92
C ALA A 107 3.84 3.84 -21.21
N GLU A 108 4.49 4.29 -20.13
CA GLU A 108 5.76 5.03 -20.18
C GLU A 108 6.67 4.63 -19.01
N SER A 109 7.95 4.98 -19.09
CA SER A 109 8.89 4.82 -17.97
C SER A 109 8.44 5.63 -16.75
N LEU A 110 8.75 5.11 -15.56
CA LEU A 110 8.36 5.76 -14.31
C LEU A 110 9.07 7.14 -14.19
N PRO A 111 8.31 8.22 -13.92
CA PRO A 111 8.88 9.58 -13.84
C PRO A 111 9.72 9.83 -12.58
N LEU A 112 9.73 8.91 -11.62
CA LEU A 112 10.44 9.01 -10.36
C LEU A 112 11.21 7.71 -10.04
N PRO A 113 12.42 7.81 -9.45
CA PRO A 113 13.25 6.65 -9.09
C PRO A 113 12.74 6.00 -7.80
N ILE A 114 11.60 5.33 -7.85
CA ILE A 114 10.91 4.76 -6.70
C ILE A 114 11.67 3.64 -5.99
N ALA A 115 12.62 3.01 -6.66
CA ALA A 115 13.42 1.90 -6.11
C ALA A 115 14.44 2.37 -5.06
N LYS A 116 14.88 3.61 -5.10
CA LYS A 116 15.84 4.16 -4.14
C LYS A 116 15.18 4.39 -2.80
N TRP A 117 15.83 3.99 -1.70
CA TRP A 117 15.34 4.23 -0.35
C TRP A 117 14.95 5.70 -0.11
N LYS A 118 15.83 6.62 -0.50
CA LYS A 118 15.55 8.05 -0.50
C LYS A 118 15.49 8.53 -1.95
N MET A 119 14.33 8.95 -2.39
CA MET A 119 14.19 9.62 -3.69
C MET A 119 14.84 10.99 -3.62
N ASN A 120 15.90 11.19 -4.42
CA ASN A 120 16.57 12.48 -4.50
C ASN A 120 15.88 13.38 -5.53
N THR A 121 14.62 13.73 -5.25
CA THR A 121 13.74 14.53 -6.11
C THR A 121 13.11 15.66 -5.32
N SER A 122 12.72 16.75 -6.00
CA SER A 122 12.05 17.89 -5.37
C SER A 122 10.70 17.50 -4.77
N LEU A 123 10.22 18.28 -3.80
CA LEU A 123 8.88 18.10 -3.25
C LEU A 123 7.81 18.27 -4.33
N GLU A 124 7.97 19.27 -5.21
CA GLU A 124 7.07 19.54 -6.32
C GLU A 124 6.94 18.33 -7.25
N ALA A 125 8.06 17.74 -7.70
CA ALA A 125 8.03 16.53 -8.53
C ALA A 125 7.30 15.37 -7.85
N ARG A 126 7.51 15.17 -6.53
CA ARG A 126 6.81 14.14 -5.75
C ARG A 126 5.32 14.42 -5.59
N LEU A 127 4.91 15.68 -5.50
CA LEU A 127 3.50 16.05 -5.42
C LEU A 127 2.81 15.93 -6.78
N ASN A 128 3.45 16.38 -7.86
CA ASN A 128 2.89 16.28 -9.21
C ASN A 128 2.73 14.81 -9.66
N HIS A 129 3.64 13.93 -9.23
CA HIS A 129 3.57 12.49 -9.49
C HIS A 129 3.21 11.68 -8.24
N ARG A 130 2.27 12.18 -7.42
CA ARG A 130 1.97 11.64 -6.09
C ARG A 130 1.65 10.14 -6.10
N ALA A 131 0.87 9.67 -7.05
CA ALA A 131 0.50 8.26 -7.18
C ALA A 131 1.71 7.34 -7.44
N VAL A 132 2.74 7.85 -8.13
CA VAL A 132 4.01 7.13 -8.37
C VAL A 132 4.94 7.27 -7.16
N ALA A 133 5.07 8.48 -6.60
CA ALA A 133 5.91 8.73 -5.42
C ALA A 133 5.55 7.81 -4.25
N LEU A 134 4.25 7.60 -4.00
CA LEU A 134 3.77 6.72 -2.93
C LEU A 134 4.02 5.22 -3.16
N ARG A 135 4.51 4.83 -4.33
CA ARG A 135 5.00 3.46 -4.57
C ARG A 135 6.38 3.23 -3.95
N ASN A 136 7.12 4.29 -3.62
CA ASN A 136 8.37 4.18 -2.86
C ASN A 136 8.08 3.69 -1.43
N ILE A 137 8.90 2.76 -0.93
CA ILE A 137 8.69 2.11 0.38
C ILE A 137 8.71 3.13 1.52
N ARG A 138 9.65 4.06 1.50
CA ARG A 138 9.79 5.08 2.55
C ARG A 138 8.62 6.07 2.56
N GLU A 139 8.21 6.57 1.38
CA GLU A 139 7.07 7.48 1.27
C GLU A 139 5.78 6.80 1.74
N ARG A 140 5.60 5.54 1.40
CA ARG A 140 4.45 4.73 1.83
C ARG A 140 4.44 4.47 3.34
N ALA A 141 5.61 4.35 3.96
CA ALA A 141 5.74 4.05 5.39
C ALA A 141 5.01 5.06 6.27
N THR A 142 4.97 6.34 5.89
CA THR A 142 4.24 7.40 6.62
C THR A 142 2.75 7.02 6.80
N PHE A 143 2.11 6.53 5.74
CA PHE A 143 0.70 6.13 5.80
C PHE A 143 0.49 4.84 6.60
N ARG A 144 1.48 3.93 6.59
CA ARG A 144 1.44 2.73 7.43
C ARG A 144 1.54 3.07 8.93
N ILE A 145 2.40 4.02 9.26
CA ILE A 145 2.51 4.52 10.64
C ILE A 145 1.21 5.21 11.05
N GLN A 146 0.64 6.06 10.20
CA GLN A 146 -0.63 6.74 10.45
C GLN A 146 -1.78 5.72 10.66
N GLU A 147 -1.88 4.70 9.82
CA GLU A 147 -2.83 3.58 9.98
C GLU A 147 -2.66 2.91 11.35
N GLY A 148 -1.41 2.58 11.71
CA GLY A 148 -1.09 1.94 12.99
C GLY A 148 -1.47 2.77 14.21
N ILE A 149 -1.21 4.08 14.17
CA ILE A 149 -1.58 5.01 15.24
C ILE A 149 -3.10 5.06 15.41
N VAL A 150 -3.84 5.26 14.31
CA VAL A 150 -5.32 5.34 14.36
C VAL A 150 -5.91 4.02 14.83
N ARG A 151 -5.37 2.90 14.36
CA ARG A 151 -5.81 1.56 14.78
C ARG A 151 -5.58 1.34 16.27
N GLY A 152 -4.36 1.59 16.76
CA GLY A 152 -4.04 1.43 18.18
C GLY A 152 -4.88 2.32 19.09
N PHE A 153 -5.17 3.56 18.66
CA PHE A 153 -6.07 4.46 19.37
C PHE A 153 -7.49 3.88 19.47
N ARG A 154 -8.02 3.38 18.36
CA ARG A 154 -9.35 2.75 18.35
C ARG A 154 -9.41 1.49 19.18
N ASP A 155 -8.45 0.59 19.01
CA ASP A 155 -8.38 -0.69 19.72
C ASP A 155 -8.34 -0.44 21.24
N PHE A 156 -7.56 0.56 21.68
CA PHE A 156 -7.52 0.95 23.09
C PHE A 156 -8.88 1.43 23.59
N LEU A 157 -9.52 2.36 22.89
CA LEU A 157 -10.80 2.91 23.34
C LEU A 157 -11.92 1.86 23.33
N TYR A 158 -11.97 0.99 22.32
CA TYR A 158 -12.90 -0.14 22.32
C TYR A 158 -12.66 -1.08 23.50
N SER A 159 -11.40 -1.37 23.86
CA SER A 159 -11.08 -2.19 25.00
C SER A 159 -11.50 -1.57 26.35
N GLN A 160 -11.66 -0.25 26.39
CA GLN A 160 -12.16 0.51 27.54
C GLN A 160 -13.69 0.71 27.53
N GLY A 161 -14.40 0.08 26.59
CA GLY A 161 -15.85 0.16 26.48
C GLY A 161 -16.38 1.47 25.90
N PHE A 162 -15.55 2.21 25.14
CA PHE A 162 -16.02 3.38 24.41
C PHE A 162 -16.73 2.97 23.12
N THR A 163 -17.71 3.76 22.73
CA THR A 163 -18.44 3.66 21.46
C THR A 163 -17.91 4.72 20.48
N GLU A 164 -17.49 4.32 19.28
CA GLU A 164 -17.10 5.26 18.22
C GLU A 164 -18.36 5.92 17.65
N ILE A 165 -18.34 7.26 17.57
CA ILE A 165 -19.43 8.03 16.97
C ILE A 165 -18.93 8.83 15.75
N HIS A 166 -19.80 8.97 14.76
CA HIS A 166 -19.54 9.74 13.57
C HIS A 166 -20.38 11.02 13.57
N THR A 167 -19.70 12.15 13.66
CA THR A 167 -20.34 13.45 13.81
C THR A 167 -20.23 14.28 12.53
N PRO A 168 -21.18 15.21 12.25
CA PRO A 168 -21.04 16.15 11.15
C PRO A 168 -19.76 16.97 11.24
N LYS A 169 -19.12 17.22 10.12
CA LYS A 169 -17.90 18.05 10.02
C LYS A 169 -18.21 19.50 9.59
N LEU A 170 -19.34 19.69 8.95
CA LEU A 170 -19.84 21.02 8.59
C LEU A 170 -20.91 21.47 9.57
N GLY A 171 -20.85 22.73 9.98
CA GLY A 171 -21.83 23.34 10.86
C GLY A 171 -22.07 24.83 10.53
N ALA A 172 -23.18 25.37 11.00
CA ALA A 172 -23.48 26.78 10.82
C ALA A 172 -22.76 27.68 11.84
N LYS A 173 -22.45 27.13 13.03
CA LYS A 173 -21.82 27.87 14.13
C LYS A 173 -20.81 26.98 14.85
N SER A 174 -19.78 27.60 15.42
CA SER A 174 -18.84 26.91 16.31
C SER A 174 -19.47 26.70 17.70
N ALA A 175 -19.15 25.57 18.30
CA ALA A 175 -19.44 25.28 19.70
C ALA A 175 -18.44 25.96 20.65
N GLU A 176 -17.24 26.28 20.15
CA GLU A 176 -16.12 26.83 20.92
C GLU A 176 -15.89 28.30 20.51
N GLY A 177 -15.73 29.18 21.49
CA GLY A 177 -15.35 30.57 21.28
C GLY A 177 -13.84 30.75 21.22
N GLY A 178 -13.37 31.78 20.50
CA GLY A 178 -12.00 32.24 20.58
C GLY A 178 -11.00 31.63 19.61
N ALA A 179 -11.36 30.64 18.83
CA ALA A 179 -10.46 30.05 17.84
C ALA A 179 -10.75 30.54 16.41
N ASN A 180 -9.71 30.52 15.56
CA ASN A 180 -9.87 30.80 14.14
C ASN A 180 -10.69 29.70 13.47
N LEU A 181 -11.76 30.10 12.76
CA LEU A 181 -12.66 29.18 12.08
C LEU A 181 -12.35 29.12 10.59
N PHE A 182 -12.33 27.91 10.03
CA PHE A 182 -12.35 27.75 8.58
C PHE A 182 -13.77 27.97 8.09
N LYS A 183 -14.00 29.14 7.46
CA LYS A 183 -15.29 29.56 6.93
C LYS A 183 -15.38 29.21 5.45
N LEU A 184 -16.53 28.74 5.02
CA LEU A 184 -16.83 28.43 3.62
C LEU A 184 -18.28 28.79 3.30
N GLU A 185 -18.58 28.87 2.01
CA GLU A 185 -19.95 28.95 1.51
C GLU A 185 -20.40 27.53 1.10
N TYR A 186 -21.55 27.12 1.59
CA TYR A 186 -22.15 25.83 1.29
C TYR A 186 -23.61 26.00 0.85
N PHE A 187 -23.91 25.78 -0.44
CA PHE A 187 -25.23 26.02 -1.03
C PHE A 187 -25.81 27.38 -0.67
N HIS A 188 -25.06 28.44 -0.92
CA HIS A 188 -25.45 29.86 -0.64
C HIS A 188 -25.73 30.18 0.84
N ARG A 189 -25.17 29.35 1.74
CA ARG A 189 -25.22 29.59 3.19
C ARG A 189 -23.85 29.60 3.78
N PRO A 190 -23.55 30.48 4.77
CA PRO A 190 -22.28 30.39 5.47
C PRO A 190 -22.19 29.09 6.27
N ALA A 191 -21.06 28.42 6.17
CA ALA A 191 -20.73 27.22 6.93
C ALA A 191 -19.31 27.31 7.48
N ILE A 192 -19.01 26.46 8.44
CA ILE A 192 -17.68 26.31 9.02
C ILE A 192 -17.30 24.84 9.07
N LEU A 193 -16.00 24.55 9.02
CA LEU A 193 -15.51 23.25 9.46
C LEU A 193 -15.51 23.23 10.99
N GLN A 194 -16.18 22.23 11.56
CA GLN A 194 -16.25 22.04 13.01
C GLN A 194 -14.87 21.71 13.56
N GLN A 195 -14.43 22.40 14.62
CA GLN A 195 -13.19 22.12 15.33
C GLN A 195 -13.36 20.96 16.31
N SER A 196 -14.48 20.97 17.04
CA SER A 196 -14.84 19.90 17.98
C SER A 196 -16.31 19.54 17.80
N PRO A 197 -16.67 18.27 17.83
CA PRO A 197 -18.05 17.82 17.80
C PRO A 197 -18.68 17.83 19.21
N GLN A 198 -18.39 18.81 20.04
CA GLN A 198 -18.71 18.82 21.47
C GLN A 198 -20.19 18.58 21.78
N PHE A 199 -21.11 19.22 21.09
CA PHE A 199 -22.56 19.01 21.30
C PHE A 199 -22.98 17.58 21.01
N TYR A 200 -22.44 16.99 19.95
CA TYR A 200 -22.74 15.61 19.60
C TYR A 200 -22.15 14.63 20.61
N LYS A 201 -20.93 14.88 21.09
CA LYS A 201 -20.32 14.08 22.14
C LYS A 201 -21.14 14.13 23.42
N GLN A 202 -21.54 15.32 23.89
CA GLN A 202 -22.37 15.48 25.07
C GLN A 202 -23.71 14.75 24.95
N MET A 203 -24.37 14.89 23.80
CA MET A 203 -25.64 14.18 23.54
C MET A 203 -25.44 12.65 23.58
N MET A 204 -24.40 12.16 22.93
CA MET A 204 -24.15 10.73 22.78
C MET A 204 -23.60 10.09 24.05
N VAL A 205 -22.93 10.84 24.94
CA VAL A 205 -22.60 10.38 26.30
C VAL A 205 -23.86 10.06 27.09
N GLY A 206 -24.93 10.84 26.94
CA GLY A 206 -26.23 10.53 27.54
C GLY A 206 -26.89 9.24 27.02
N VAL A 207 -26.41 8.69 25.90
CA VAL A 207 -26.92 7.46 25.26
C VAL A 207 -26.00 6.25 25.53
N PHE A 208 -24.68 6.44 25.48
CA PHE A 208 -23.69 5.34 25.49
C PHE A 208 -22.72 5.42 26.66
N ASP A 209 -22.83 6.37 27.58
CA ASP A 209 -21.94 6.66 28.71
C ASP A 209 -20.50 7.06 28.27
N ARG A 210 -19.89 6.32 27.33
CA ARG A 210 -18.53 6.54 26.85
C ARG A 210 -18.51 6.58 25.33
N VAL A 211 -18.03 7.70 24.78
CA VAL A 211 -17.95 7.89 23.33
C VAL A 211 -16.63 8.55 22.91
N PHE A 212 -16.20 8.29 21.68
CA PHE A 212 -15.04 8.95 21.08
C PHE A 212 -15.25 9.24 19.59
#